data_585b95702a39134ad5a147d2c2f0375f
#
_entry.id   585b95702a39134ad5a147d2c2f0375f
#
_cell.length_a   1.000
_cell.length_b   1.000
_cell.length_c   1.000
_cell.angle_alpha   90.00
_cell.angle_beta   90.00
_cell.angle_gamma   90.00
#
_symmetry.space_group_name_H-M   'P 1'
#
loop_
_entity.id
_entity.type
_entity.pdbx_description
1 polymer ?
#
loop_
_entity_poly.entity_id
_entity_poly.type
_entity_poly.pdbx_seq_one_letter_code
_entity_poly.pdbx_strand_id
1 'polypeptide(L)'
;MTADERTQTILDTFIAPAPEAGGITLRPFSAGTLTICRALGLTMVVGGDKEAVEALSADDKQRQLTTFLFIQSQPLDVVKKAVKLAREDRQAFEDEYLLPFEMELPVTAMFTAMAQLENNLTAIEAAQIEVVTRPSGSKKEATPPPN
;
A
#
# COMPACT_ATOMS: atom_id res chain seq x y z
N MET A 1 -14.25 7.50 -19.40
CA MET A 1 -13.29 8.27 -18.56
C MET A 1 -12.11 8.73 -19.40
N THR A 2 -11.80 9.99 -19.35
CA THR A 2 -10.68 10.57 -20.07
C THR A 2 -9.37 10.32 -19.34
N ALA A 3 -8.24 10.56 -20.02
CA ALA A 3 -6.93 10.43 -19.38
C ALA A 3 -6.78 11.42 -18.21
N ASP A 4 -7.31 12.63 -18.35
CA ASP A 4 -7.26 13.62 -17.28
C ASP A 4 -8.08 13.19 -16.06
N GLU A 5 -9.23 12.59 -16.28
CA GLU A 5 -10.06 12.08 -15.21
C GLU A 5 -9.36 10.94 -14.45
N ARG A 6 -8.67 10.07 -15.17
CA ARG A 6 -7.89 8.99 -14.54
C ARG A 6 -6.74 9.54 -13.73
N THR A 7 -6.02 10.51 -14.27
CA THR A 7 -4.93 11.15 -13.58
C THR A 7 -5.43 11.82 -12.29
N GLN A 8 -6.55 12.51 -12.38
CA GLN A 8 -7.13 13.16 -11.22
C GLN A 8 -7.57 12.14 -10.16
N THR A 9 -8.16 11.03 -10.58
CA THR A 9 -8.55 9.96 -9.66
C THR A 9 -7.34 9.40 -8.93
N ILE A 10 -6.23 9.18 -9.63
CA ILE A 10 -5.00 8.68 -9.03
C ILE A 10 -4.43 9.69 -8.04
N LEU A 11 -4.38 10.96 -8.43
CA LEU A 11 -3.90 12.03 -7.55
C LEU A 11 -4.79 12.15 -6.31
N ASP A 12 -6.10 12.07 -6.47
CA ASP A 12 -7.02 12.12 -5.36
C ASP A 12 -6.81 10.95 -4.39
N THR A 13 -6.48 9.78 -4.92
CA THR A 13 -6.19 8.61 -4.09
C THR A 13 -4.95 8.84 -3.22
N PHE A 14 -3.90 9.46 -3.77
CA PHE A 14 -2.63 9.63 -3.07
C PHE A 14 -2.54 10.89 -2.22
N ILE A 15 -3.20 11.97 -2.60
CA ILE A 15 -3.06 13.26 -1.93
C ILE A 15 -4.34 13.76 -1.25
N ALA A 16 -5.43 13.00 -1.34
CA ALA A 16 -6.65 13.35 -0.64
C ALA A 16 -6.42 13.33 0.88
N PRO A 17 -7.28 14.00 1.66
CA PRO A 17 -7.17 13.94 3.11
C PRO A 17 -7.05 12.50 3.60
N ALA A 18 -6.27 12.30 4.66
CA ALA A 18 -6.02 10.98 5.19
C ALA A 18 -7.32 10.24 5.49
N PRO A 19 -7.48 9.02 5.01
CA PRO A 19 -8.68 8.25 5.30
C PRO A 19 -8.74 7.85 6.76
N GLU A 20 -9.93 7.56 7.25
CA GLU A 20 -10.14 7.12 8.61
C GLU A 20 -10.60 5.67 8.60
N ALA A 21 -10.02 4.85 9.45
CA ALA A 21 -10.36 3.44 9.57
C ALA A 21 -10.69 3.15 11.03
N GLY A 22 -11.99 3.04 11.35
CA GLY A 22 -12.44 2.70 12.69
C GLY A 22 -11.95 3.67 13.77
N GLY A 23 -11.93 4.97 13.48
CA GLY A 23 -11.46 5.98 14.42
C GLY A 23 -9.95 6.26 14.36
N ILE A 24 -9.23 5.57 13.50
CA ILE A 24 -7.80 5.77 13.33
C ILE A 24 -7.57 6.56 12.03
N THR A 25 -6.83 7.67 12.13
CA THR A 25 -6.51 8.48 10.97
C THR A 25 -5.28 7.92 10.26
N LEU A 26 -5.41 7.64 8.99
CA LEU A 26 -4.32 7.10 8.17
C LEU A 26 -3.71 8.21 7.32
N ARG A 27 -2.37 8.19 7.20
CA ARG A 27 -1.73 9.12 6.27
C ARG A 27 -2.00 8.69 4.83
N PRO A 28 -1.91 9.62 3.86
CA PRO A 28 -2.09 9.26 2.46
C PRO A 28 -1.10 8.18 2.01
N PHE A 29 -1.55 7.34 1.10
CA PHE A 29 -0.70 6.31 0.52
C PHE A 29 0.37 6.98 -0.34
N SER A 30 1.63 6.73 -0.04
CA SER A 30 2.75 7.45 -0.66
C SER A 30 3.81 6.51 -1.21
N ALA A 31 4.78 7.07 -1.93
CA ALA A 31 5.93 6.31 -2.38
C ALA A 31 6.71 5.71 -1.20
N GLY A 32 6.80 6.47 -0.11
CA GLY A 32 7.43 5.98 1.12
C GLY A 32 6.69 4.79 1.71
N THR A 33 5.37 4.80 1.66
CA THR A 33 4.56 3.66 2.08
C THR A 33 4.93 2.41 1.28
N LEU A 34 5.02 2.52 -0.04
CA LEU A 34 5.41 1.40 -0.89
C LEU A 34 6.81 0.90 -0.56
N THR A 35 7.75 1.80 -0.32
CA THR A 35 9.12 1.44 0.04
C THR A 35 9.15 0.62 1.32
N ILE A 36 8.45 1.06 2.35
CA ILE A 36 8.39 0.36 3.63
C ILE A 36 7.69 -0.99 3.48
N CYS A 37 6.56 -1.02 2.80
CA CYS A 37 5.82 -2.27 2.59
C CYS A 37 6.64 -3.30 1.83
N ARG A 38 7.42 -2.85 0.85
CA ARG A 38 8.31 -3.71 0.10
C ARG A 38 9.43 -4.26 0.98
N ALA A 39 10.01 -3.39 1.80
CA ALA A 39 11.08 -3.79 2.74
C ALA A 39 10.59 -4.82 3.76
N LEU A 40 9.33 -4.74 4.16
CA LEU A 40 8.73 -5.66 5.13
C LEU A 40 8.04 -6.86 4.49
N GLY A 41 8.03 -6.94 3.16
CA GLY A 41 7.41 -8.08 2.46
C GLY A 41 5.91 -8.13 2.55
N LEU A 42 5.24 -6.99 2.58
CA LEU A 42 3.78 -6.94 2.67
C LEU A 42 3.16 -7.21 1.30
N THR A 43 3.03 -8.47 0.96
CA THR A 43 2.54 -8.91 -0.35
C THR A 43 1.12 -8.44 -0.65
N MET A 44 0.29 -8.25 0.37
CA MET A 44 -1.05 -7.69 0.18
C MET A 44 -1.01 -6.26 -0.36
N VAL A 45 0.09 -5.56 -0.15
CA VAL A 45 0.23 -4.17 -0.60
C VAL A 45 1.07 -4.07 -1.87
N VAL A 46 2.17 -4.80 -1.94
CA VAL A 46 3.15 -4.64 -3.01
C VAL A 46 3.42 -5.90 -3.83
N GLY A 47 2.76 -6.98 -3.52
CA GLY A 47 3.04 -8.27 -4.13
C GLY A 47 2.62 -8.41 -5.58
N GLY A 48 1.57 -7.73 -5.98
CA GLY A 48 1.13 -7.74 -7.36
C GLY A 48 0.57 -9.08 -7.89
N ASP A 49 0.78 -10.18 -7.20
CA ASP A 49 0.30 -11.48 -7.61
C ASP A 49 -0.90 -11.89 -6.76
N LYS A 50 -2.05 -11.94 -7.41
CA LYS A 50 -3.30 -12.28 -6.74
C LYS A 50 -3.26 -13.67 -6.14
N GLU A 51 -2.64 -14.61 -6.83
CA GLU A 51 -2.54 -15.99 -6.33
C GLU A 51 -1.69 -16.06 -5.07
N ALA A 52 -0.59 -15.31 -5.03
CA ALA A 52 0.27 -15.26 -3.85
C ALA A 52 -0.49 -14.70 -2.65
N VAL A 53 -1.31 -13.67 -2.87
CA VAL A 53 -2.11 -13.09 -1.80
C VAL A 53 -3.17 -14.07 -1.32
N GLU A 54 -3.85 -14.74 -2.23
CA GLU A 54 -4.88 -15.73 -1.88
C GLU A 54 -4.30 -16.94 -1.13
N ALA A 55 -3.02 -17.24 -1.38
CA ALA A 55 -2.34 -18.35 -0.72
C ALA A 55 -1.93 -18.03 0.73
N LEU A 56 -1.98 -16.77 1.14
CA LEU A 56 -1.64 -16.38 2.50
C LEU A 56 -2.65 -16.97 3.50
N SER A 57 -2.16 -17.40 4.67
CA SER A 57 -3.03 -17.82 5.75
C SER A 57 -3.83 -16.64 6.30
N ALA A 58 -4.90 -16.93 7.03
CA ALA A 58 -5.69 -15.87 7.67
C ALA A 58 -4.82 -15.06 8.64
N ASP A 59 -3.93 -15.72 9.37
CA ASP A 59 -3.02 -15.04 10.30
C ASP A 59 -2.04 -14.12 9.58
N ASP A 60 -1.49 -14.57 8.46
CA ASP A 60 -0.57 -13.76 7.68
C ASP A 60 -1.27 -12.55 7.07
N LYS A 61 -2.49 -12.72 6.59
CA LYS A 61 -3.29 -11.61 6.08
C LYS A 61 -3.56 -10.58 7.17
N GLN A 62 -3.93 -11.06 8.36
CA GLN A 62 -4.17 -10.17 9.49
C GLN A 62 -2.90 -9.39 9.85
N ARG A 63 -1.77 -10.06 9.96
CA ARG A 63 -0.51 -9.40 10.30
C ARG A 63 -0.07 -8.38 9.25
N GLN A 64 -0.22 -8.72 7.99
CA GLN A 64 0.12 -7.77 6.94
C GLN A 64 -0.79 -6.54 6.98
N LEU A 65 -2.08 -6.75 7.20
CA LEU A 65 -3.03 -5.66 7.28
C LEU A 65 -2.77 -4.78 8.50
N THR A 66 -2.54 -5.36 9.67
CA THR A 66 -2.25 -4.58 10.88
C THR A 66 -0.90 -3.88 10.79
N THR A 67 0.09 -4.50 10.16
CA THR A 67 1.38 -3.83 9.89
C THR A 67 1.18 -2.63 8.98
N PHE A 68 0.39 -2.76 7.94
CA PHE A 68 0.06 -1.65 7.05
C PHE A 68 -0.63 -0.51 7.83
N LEU A 69 -1.62 -0.84 8.65
CA LEU A 69 -2.31 0.15 9.48
C LEU A 69 -1.35 0.84 10.44
N PHE A 70 -0.44 0.08 11.04
CA PHE A 70 0.59 0.64 11.90
C PHE A 70 1.44 1.68 11.15
N ILE A 71 1.92 1.31 9.97
CA ILE A 71 2.75 2.21 9.14
C ILE A 71 2.00 3.49 8.81
N GLN A 72 0.72 3.39 8.50
CA GLN A 72 -0.06 4.52 8.03
C GLN A 72 -0.64 5.39 9.16
N SER A 73 -0.69 4.90 10.38
CA SER A 73 -1.32 5.60 11.50
C SER A 73 -0.35 6.14 12.55
N GLN A 74 0.83 5.54 12.67
CA GLN A 74 1.78 5.92 13.71
C GLN A 74 2.70 7.07 13.28
N PRO A 75 3.24 7.85 14.23
CA PRO A 75 4.19 8.91 13.89
C PRO A 75 5.39 8.36 13.13
N LEU A 76 5.93 9.15 12.22
CA LEU A 76 7.03 8.70 11.35
C LEU A 76 8.27 8.26 12.12
N ASP A 77 8.61 8.94 13.21
CA ASP A 77 9.75 8.55 14.02
C ASP A 77 9.55 7.17 14.66
N VAL A 78 8.34 6.87 15.09
CA VAL A 78 7.99 5.54 15.61
C VAL A 78 8.06 4.50 14.49
N VAL A 79 7.50 4.81 13.33
CA VAL A 79 7.55 3.91 12.17
C VAL A 79 8.98 3.60 11.77
N LYS A 80 9.85 4.60 11.72
CA LYS A 80 11.25 4.40 11.37
C LYS A 80 11.94 3.42 12.31
N LYS A 81 11.75 3.58 13.61
CA LYS A 81 12.33 2.69 14.60
C LYS A 81 11.78 1.29 14.49
N ALA A 82 10.47 1.19 14.33
CA ALA A 82 9.80 -0.10 14.22
C ALA A 82 10.23 -0.86 12.96
N VAL A 83 10.36 -0.18 11.84
CA VAL A 83 10.81 -0.79 10.58
C VAL A 83 12.25 -1.28 10.70
N LYS A 84 13.12 -0.49 11.33
CA LYS A 84 14.50 -0.91 11.56
C LYS A 84 14.54 -2.18 12.38
N LEU A 85 13.77 -2.23 13.45
CA LEU A 85 13.70 -3.43 14.29
C LEU A 85 13.15 -4.61 13.51
N ALA A 86 12.10 -4.41 12.72
CA ALA A 86 11.48 -5.49 11.93
C ALA A 86 12.45 -6.12 10.93
N ARG A 87 13.36 -5.33 10.40
CA ARG A 87 14.36 -5.84 9.45
C ARG A 87 15.48 -6.61 10.15
N GLU A 88 15.75 -6.32 11.40
CA GLU A 88 16.75 -7.00 12.20
C GLU A 88 16.19 -8.22 12.94
N ASP A 89 15.00 -8.05 13.50
CA ASP A 89 14.34 -9.08 14.31
C ASP A 89 12.81 -8.92 14.20
N ARG A 90 12.22 -9.70 13.32
CA ARG A 90 10.78 -9.62 13.05
C ARG A 90 9.94 -9.92 14.29
N GLN A 91 10.36 -10.89 15.08
CA GLN A 91 9.62 -11.28 16.27
C GLN A 91 9.62 -10.14 17.30
N ALA A 92 10.76 -9.49 17.49
CA ALA A 92 10.83 -8.34 18.39
C ALA A 92 9.92 -7.20 17.95
N PHE A 93 9.86 -6.92 16.64
CA PHE A 93 8.94 -5.93 16.10
C PHE A 93 7.49 -6.30 16.43
N GLU A 94 7.11 -7.54 16.21
CA GLU A 94 5.75 -7.99 16.46
C GLU A 94 5.40 -7.86 17.95
N ASP A 95 6.32 -8.24 18.82
CA ASP A 95 6.08 -8.19 20.27
C ASP A 95 6.07 -6.77 20.83
N GLU A 96 6.98 -5.93 20.38
CA GLU A 96 7.16 -4.59 20.95
C GLU A 96 6.24 -3.53 20.34
N TYR A 97 5.95 -3.64 19.05
CA TYR A 97 5.19 -2.62 18.32
C TYR A 97 3.84 -3.10 17.81
N LEU A 98 3.82 -4.24 17.15
CA LEU A 98 2.61 -4.68 16.47
C LEU A 98 1.55 -5.19 17.44
N LEU A 99 1.91 -6.07 18.34
CA LEU A 99 0.95 -6.64 19.28
C LEU A 99 0.27 -5.59 20.17
N PRO A 100 1.00 -4.64 20.77
CA PRO A 100 0.34 -3.58 21.53
C PRO A 100 -0.61 -2.74 20.67
N PHE A 101 -0.26 -2.51 19.42
CA PHE A 101 -1.10 -1.80 18.47
C PHE A 101 -2.36 -2.62 18.17
N GLU A 102 -2.21 -3.90 17.91
CA GLU A 102 -3.33 -4.79 17.62
C GLU A 102 -4.30 -4.91 18.80
N MET A 103 -3.78 -4.89 20.02
CA MET A 103 -4.63 -5.00 21.20
C MET A 103 -5.58 -3.81 21.36
N GLU A 104 -5.23 -2.66 20.81
CA GLU A 104 -6.07 -1.47 20.86
C GLU A 104 -6.83 -1.23 19.57
N LEU A 105 -6.59 -2.04 18.54
CA LEU A 105 -7.19 -1.84 17.23
C LEU A 105 -8.58 -2.47 17.16
N PRO A 106 -9.64 -1.68 16.90
CA PRO A 106 -10.97 -2.26 16.71
C PRO A 106 -11.00 -3.17 15.48
N VAL A 107 -11.69 -4.30 15.58
CA VAL A 107 -11.82 -5.21 14.44
C VAL A 107 -12.45 -4.52 13.23
N THR A 108 -13.38 -3.61 13.46
CA THR A 108 -14.02 -2.84 12.40
C THR A 108 -13.03 -2.00 11.59
N ALA A 109 -11.96 -1.53 12.23
CA ALA A 109 -10.91 -0.78 11.52
C ALA A 109 -10.24 -1.63 10.46
N MET A 110 -10.07 -2.91 10.72
CA MET A 110 -9.43 -3.82 9.78
C MET A 110 -10.26 -3.99 8.50
N PHE A 111 -11.57 -4.13 8.64
CA PHE A 111 -12.44 -4.26 7.47
C PHE A 111 -12.45 -2.99 6.63
N THR A 112 -12.53 -1.84 7.28
CA THR A 112 -12.50 -0.55 6.59
C THR A 112 -11.16 -0.36 5.87
N ALA A 113 -10.08 -0.68 6.54
CA ALA A 113 -8.73 -0.55 5.96
C ALA A 113 -8.53 -1.50 4.78
N MET A 114 -9.07 -2.69 4.86
CA MET A 114 -8.99 -3.64 3.76
C MET A 114 -9.71 -3.12 2.52
N ALA A 115 -10.89 -2.54 2.69
CA ALA A 115 -11.64 -1.95 1.58
C ALA A 115 -10.87 -0.79 0.95
N GLN A 116 -10.28 0.07 1.78
CA GLN A 116 -9.47 1.19 1.28
C GLN A 116 -8.22 0.71 0.56
N LEU A 117 -7.57 -0.32 1.09
CA LEU A 117 -6.39 -0.90 0.47
C LEU A 117 -6.72 -1.49 -0.90
N GLU A 118 -7.81 -2.22 -1.02
CA GLU A 118 -8.26 -2.76 -2.30
C GLU A 118 -8.51 -1.66 -3.31
N ASN A 119 -9.15 -0.57 -2.90
CA ASN A 119 -9.40 0.57 -3.78
C ASN A 119 -8.09 1.22 -4.22
N ASN A 120 -7.13 1.38 -3.31
CA ASN A 120 -5.83 1.95 -3.64
C ASN A 120 -5.06 1.07 -4.62
N LEU A 121 -5.07 -0.23 -4.41
CA LEU A 121 -4.39 -1.17 -5.30
C LEU A 121 -5.00 -1.15 -6.69
N THR A 122 -6.32 -1.07 -6.78
CA THR A 122 -7.00 -0.96 -8.07
C THR A 122 -6.56 0.30 -8.82
N ALA A 123 -6.45 1.41 -8.12
CA ALA A 123 -5.99 2.67 -8.73
C ALA A 123 -4.53 2.56 -9.20
N ILE A 124 -3.67 1.93 -8.40
CA ILE A 124 -2.27 1.72 -8.76
C ILE A 124 -2.15 0.82 -9.99
N GLU A 125 -2.89 -0.26 -10.03
CA GLU A 125 -2.88 -1.17 -11.17
C GLU A 125 -3.34 -0.47 -12.45
N ALA A 126 -4.40 0.33 -12.36
CA ALA A 126 -4.89 1.09 -13.49
C ALA A 126 -3.83 2.07 -14.01
N ALA A 127 -3.12 2.72 -13.10
CA ALA A 127 -2.05 3.65 -13.46
C ALA A 127 -0.89 2.93 -14.15
N GLN A 128 -0.51 1.77 -13.65
CA GLN A 128 0.57 0.98 -14.22
C GLN A 128 0.23 0.50 -15.62
N ILE A 129 -0.98 0.04 -15.83
CA ILE A 129 -1.44 -0.43 -17.14
C ILE A 129 -1.39 0.72 -18.14
N GLU A 130 -1.85 1.89 -17.75
CA GLU A 130 -1.83 3.05 -18.63
C GLU A 130 -0.43 3.49 -18.98
N VAL A 131 0.47 3.50 -18.02
CA VAL A 131 1.87 3.85 -18.25
C VAL A 131 2.54 2.87 -19.21
N VAL A 132 2.28 1.60 -19.07
CA VAL A 132 2.87 0.57 -19.94
C VAL A 132 2.33 0.68 -21.36
N THR A 133 1.04 0.90 -21.51
CA THR A 133 0.40 0.90 -22.82
C THR A 133 0.75 2.16 -23.61
N ARG A 134 0.65 3.31 -23.00
CA ARG A 134 0.82 4.60 -23.68
C ARG A 134 2.25 4.88 -24.12
N PRO A 135 3.24 4.77 -23.26
CA PRO A 135 4.60 5.11 -23.67
C PRO A 135 5.15 4.22 -24.75
N SER A 136 4.81 2.97 -24.73
CA SER A 136 5.31 2.06 -25.74
C SER A 136 4.91 2.47 -27.13
N GLY A 137 3.66 2.79 -27.30
CA GLY A 137 3.18 3.25 -28.59
C GLY A 137 3.82 4.52 -29.03
N SER A 138 3.90 5.47 -28.13
CA SER A 138 4.48 6.76 -28.44
C SER A 138 5.93 6.66 -28.88
N LYS A 139 6.71 5.88 -28.18
CA LYS A 139 8.12 5.75 -28.52
C LYS A 139 8.33 5.11 -29.85
N LYS A 140 7.55 4.13 -30.18
CA LYS A 140 7.68 3.48 -31.48
C LYS A 140 7.31 4.39 -32.61
N GLU A 141 6.32 5.20 -32.38
CA GLU A 141 5.94 6.14 -33.39
C GLU A 141 6.98 7.18 -33.66
N ALA A 142 7.72 7.50 -32.62
CA ALA A 142 8.74 8.49 -32.75
C ALA A 142 9.89 8.02 -33.63
N THR A 143 9.93 6.73 -33.84
CA THR A 143 11.09 6.34 -34.49
C THR A 143 10.84 6.07 -35.88
N PRO A 144 10.52 6.36 -36.65
CA PRO A 144 10.43 6.06 -37.82
C PRO A 144 10.94 6.38 -38.75
N PRO A 145 11.25 6.20 -39.36
CA PRO A 145 11.68 6.18 -40.12
C PRO A 145 11.96 6.37 -41.08
N PRO A 146 12.23 6.32 -41.58
CA PRO A 146 12.48 6.49 -42.29
C PRO A 146 12.80 6.50 -43.35
N ASN A 147 12.92 6.33 -43.84
CA ASN A 147 13.19 6.25 -44.77
C ASN A 147 13.69 6.45 -45.29
#